data_9603a5b7fa84e2514e6ff60dd77967d8
#
_entry.id   9603a5b7fa84e2514e6ff60dd77967d8
#
_cell.length_a   1.000
_cell.length_b   1.000
_cell.length_c   1.000
_cell.angle_alpha   90.00
_cell.angle_beta   90.00
_cell.angle_gamma   90.00
#
_symmetry.space_group_name_H-M   'P 1'
#
loop_
_entity.id
_entity.type
_entity.pdbx_description
1 polymer ?
#
loop_
_entity_poly.entity_id
_entity_poly.type
_entity_poly.pdbx_seq_one_letter_code
_entity_poly.pdbx_strand_id
1 'polypeptide(L)'
;MLTEGSVYILNPQYKLKSDKRRVLLFNRNIDPPIKKGISDIIAFLHPIYAVLLCLFDGEKDLKTVKDEFAAITGSKREYINKFVSQLLANPTEIKVDFNGYTLYFPRNTLIRPENNDDVPHYNPGDFLIPNSQLDFESQRLYDPLDTEVMLNNTCETACIYCYVNKRKSYTCRIPFKRIVELVREAKEMGMRSFNPAGGELFKYKYWEELLNLLVENHFDPIVTTKNPLNENQVKKLKDTGLKRVNLSIDTIKRSEMRQLLNVNEKYYDQFLKTLEELNKYDFDIYIHTQVTSINQDSIGELLDYLLGFENINCIKVRSTTYSLYPKGENNNFLWLRPDKNKLDKIKDMVTRLDEKHGDGTRLFFHEYPERKKYINPSKQEKQALFKNRAQCSGNFHSFYVLPDGKVTICEELYWHPQFIIGDLLKQSIREMWNSEKALSLYRFSRDELREQSACKICSDFDRCHRHQGVCWKQVLYAYGEENWDYPDPRCPLAPRPGNEFWIE
;
A
#
# COMPACT_ATOMS: atom_id res chain seq x y z
N MET A 1 19.35 -32.25 3.42
CA MET A 1 18.56 -33.10 2.48
C MET A 1 17.10 -32.91 2.82
N LEU A 2 16.24 -32.79 1.81
CA LEU A 2 14.78 -32.77 1.98
C LEU A 2 14.34 -34.22 2.29
N THR A 3 13.90 -34.49 3.53
CA THR A 3 13.40 -35.79 3.93
C THR A 3 11.87 -35.81 3.86
N GLU A 4 11.27 -36.88 3.40
CA GLU A 4 9.81 -37.06 3.30
C GLU A 4 9.09 -36.87 4.66
N GLY A 5 9.77 -37.12 5.79
CA GLY A 5 9.25 -36.88 7.14
C GLY A 5 9.41 -35.46 7.66
N SER A 6 9.91 -34.50 6.85
CA SER A 6 10.01 -33.11 7.28
C SER A 6 8.66 -32.40 7.19
N VAL A 7 8.39 -31.52 8.17
CA VAL A 7 7.21 -30.66 8.20
C VAL A 7 7.55 -29.29 7.63
N TYR A 8 6.64 -28.76 6.84
CA TYR A 8 6.70 -27.40 6.27
C TYR A 8 5.35 -26.71 6.40
N ILE A 9 5.37 -25.39 6.37
CA ILE A 9 4.17 -24.55 6.43
C ILE A 9 4.14 -23.54 5.29
N LEU A 10 2.94 -23.11 4.89
CA LEU A 10 2.79 -21.89 4.12
C LEU A 10 3.35 -20.74 4.98
N ASN A 11 4.29 -19.99 4.43
CA ASN A 11 4.91 -18.88 5.16
C ASN A 11 3.84 -17.93 5.72
N PRO A 12 3.78 -17.71 7.06
CA PRO A 12 2.75 -16.89 7.70
C PRO A 12 2.68 -15.43 7.24
N GLN A 13 3.71 -14.96 6.52
CA GLN A 13 3.71 -13.64 5.89
C GLN A 13 2.80 -13.57 4.66
N TYR A 14 2.36 -14.72 4.14
CA TYR A 14 1.44 -14.81 3.01
C TYR A 14 0.07 -15.32 3.46
N LYS A 15 -0.96 -14.90 2.73
CA LYS A 15 -2.34 -15.37 2.91
C LYS A 15 -2.93 -15.85 1.60
N LEU A 16 -3.82 -16.84 1.69
CA LEU A 16 -4.69 -17.29 0.61
C LEU A 16 -6.08 -16.65 0.75
N LYS A 17 -6.68 -16.28 -0.38
CA LYS A 17 -8.06 -15.79 -0.44
C LYS A 17 -8.71 -16.22 -1.75
N SER A 18 -9.94 -16.74 -1.70
CA SER A 18 -10.74 -16.97 -2.90
C SER A 18 -11.22 -15.64 -3.50
N ASP A 19 -11.02 -15.45 -4.81
CA ASP A 19 -11.49 -14.30 -5.60
C ASP A 19 -12.62 -14.70 -6.55
N LYS A 20 -13.35 -15.78 -6.25
CA LYS A 20 -14.44 -16.39 -7.03
C LYS A 20 -14.07 -16.86 -8.44
N ARG A 21 -13.04 -16.33 -9.04
CA ARG A 21 -12.55 -16.64 -10.41
C ARG A 21 -11.15 -17.24 -10.40
N ARG A 22 -10.46 -17.14 -9.27
CA ARG A 22 -9.09 -17.58 -9.03
C ARG A 22 -8.80 -17.50 -7.54
N VAL A 23 -7.62 -17.89 -7.13
CA VAL A 23 -7.16 -17.71 -5.75
C VAL A 23 -6.07 -16.65 -5.73
N LEU A 24 -6.08 -15.84 -4.69
CA LEU A 24 -5.04 -14.86 -4.41
C LEU A 24 -4.05 -15.44 -3.40
N LEU A 25 -2.76 -15.24 -3.66
CA LEU A 25 -1.68 -15.39 -2.70
C LEU A 25 -1.02 -14.02 -2.53
N PHE A 26 -1.07 -13.45 -1.34
CA PHE A 26 -0.64 -12.08 -1.10
C PHE A 26 -0.01 -11.88 0.27
N ASN A 27 0.77 -10.80 0.43
CA ASN A 27 1.31 -10.42 1.72
C ASN A 27 0.23 -10.12 2.74
N ARG A 28 0.43 -10.61 3.97
CA ARG A 28 -0.41 -10.28 5.13
C ARG A 28 -0.39 -8.78 5.46
N ASN A 29 0.78 -8.17 5.37
CA ASN A 29 1.01 -6.76 5.71
C ASN A 29 1.39 -5.94 4.48
N ILE A 30 0.90 -4.70 4.40
CA ILE A 30 1.17 -3.79 3.28
C ILE A 30 2.42 -2.95 3.53
N ASP A 31 2.65 -2.50 4.75
CA ASP A 31 3.70 -1.57 5.15
C ASP A 31 4.06 -1.79 6.64
N PRO A 32 5.20 -1.40 6.99
CA PRO A 32 6.50 -1.41 6.39
C PRO A 32 7.31 -2.60 6.83
N PRO A 33 8.50 -2.57 6.57
CA PRO A 33 9.13 -3.16 5.44
C PRO A 33 8.87 -4.65 5.49
N ILE A 34 8.47 -5.13 4.36
CA ILE A 34 8.45 -6.56 4.10
C ILE A 34 9.77 -7.12 4.61
N LYS A 35 9.70 -8.08 5.53
CA LYS A 35 10.89 -8.74 6.08
C LYS A 35 11.83 -9.14 4.95
N LYS A 36 13.14 -8.99 5.17
CA LYS A 36 14.16 -9.42 4.22
C LYS A 36 13.86 -10.87 3.79
N GLY A 37 13.68 -11.10 2.49
CA GLY A 37 13.33 -12.42 1.99
C GLY A 37 11.85 -12.65 1.69
N ILE A 38 10.96 -11.69 1.92
CA ILE A 38 9.54 -11.72 1.54
C ILE A 38 9.32 -10.88 0.28
N SER A 39 8.37 -11.26 -0.58
CA SER A 39 7.95 -10.49 -1.75
C SER A 39 6.72 -9.64 -1.44
N ASP A 40 6.67 -8.39 -1.89
CA ASP A 40 5.44 -7.59 -1.91
C ASP A 40 4.65 -7.95 -3.16
N ILE A 41 3.67 -8.83 -3.00
CA ILE A 41 2.98 -9.41 -4.14
C ILE A 41 1.49 -9.62 -3.85
N ILE A 42 0.69 -9.47 -4.90
CA ILE A 42 -0.64 -10.05 -5.05
C ILE A 42 -0.54 -10.97 -6.27
N ALA A 43 -0.43 -12.27 -6.04
CA ALA A 43 -0.32 -13.26 -7.08
C ALA A 43 -1.65 -13.96 -7.32
N PHE A 44 -1.95 -14.24 -8.58
CA PHE A 44 -3.10 -15.06 -8.99
C PHE A 44 -2.67 -16.51 -9.12
N LEU A 45 -3.39 -17.39 -8.43
CA LEU A 45 -3.13 -18.84 -8.46
C LEU A 45 -4.33 -19.59 -9.05
N HIS A 46 -4.03 -20.64 -9.79
CA HIS A 46 -5.03 -21.64 -10.10
C HIS A 46 -5.45 -22.38 -8.80
N PRO A 47 -6.75 -22.71 -8.61
CA PRO A 47 -7.26 -23.37 -7.42
C PRO A 47 -6.46 -24.60 -6.96
N ILE A 48 -5.97 -25.39 -7.89
CA ILE A 48 -5.15 -26.58 -7.61
C ILE A 48 -3.91 -26.26 -6.76
N TYR A 49 -3.25 -25.13 -7.00
CA TYR A 49 -2.08 -24.73 -6.22
C TYR A 49 -2.47 -24.23 -4.83
N ALA A 50 -3.62 -23.58 -4.71
CA ALA A 50 -4.13 -23.17 -3.39
C ALA A 50 -4.47 -24.39 -2.53
N VAL A 51 -5.13 -25.40 -3.12
CA VAL A 51 -5.39 -26.70 -2.45
C VAL A 51 -4.09 -27.32 -1.95
N LEU A 52 -3.02 -27.34 -2.76
CA LEU A 52 -1.71 -27.82 -2.32
C LEU A 52 -1.17 -26.99 -1.14
N LEU A 53 -1.21 -25.68 -1.23
CA LEU A 53 -0.68 -24.80 -0.18
C LEU A 53 -1.45 -24.91 1.14
N CYS A 54 -2.77 -25.21 1.10
CA CYS A 54 -3.58 -25.46 2.30
C CYS A 54 -3.14 -26.70 3.09
N LEU A 55 -2.53 -27.68 2.44
CA LEU A 55 -2.08 -28.91 3.11
C LEU A 55 -0.77 -28.73 3.90
N PHE A 56 -0.08 -27.60 3.69
CA PHE A 56 1.10 -27.23 4.48
C PHE A 56 0.66 -26.46 5.76
N ASP A 57 -0.01 -27.19 6.66
CA ASP A 57 -0.63 -26.71 7.88
C ASP A 57 0.25 -26.85 9.15
N GLY A 58 1.45 -27.42 9.01
CA GLY A 58 2.37 -27.65 10.12
C GLY A 58 2.11 -28.96 10.90
N GLU A 59 1.02 -29.67 10.61
CA GLU A 59 0.68 -30.94 11.27
C GLU A 59 1.14 -32.15 10.46
N LYS A 60 1.24 -32.01 9.14
CA LYS A 60 1.52 -33.08 8.19
C LYS A 60 2.97 -33.04 7.72
N ASP A 61 3.56 -34.20 7.60
CA ASP A 61 4.86 -34.35 6.95
C ASP A 61 4.74 -34.23 5.41
N LEU A 62 5.86 -34.04 4.76
CA LEU A 62 5.92 -33.84 3.30
C LEU A 62 5.36 -34.99 2.51
N LYS A 63 5.51 -36.23 3.00
CA LYS A 63 4.96 -37.44 2.37
C LYS A 63 3.43 -37.39 2.39
N THR A 64 2.85 -37.16 3.55
CA THR A 64 1.40 -37.06 3.77
C THR A 64 0.77 -35.95 2.92
N VAL A 65 1.36 -34.77 2.90
CA VAL A 65 0.90 -33.65 2.04
C VAL A 65 0.86 -34.05 0.57
N LYS A 66 1.90 -34.69 0.06
CA LYS A 66 1.97 -35.11 -1.35
C LYS A 66 0.98 -36.23 -1.66
N ASP A 67 0.77 -37.19 -0.73
CA ASP A 67 -0.17 -38.30 -0.90
C ASP A 67 -1.63 -37.81 -0.89
N GLU A 68 -1.99 -36.91 0.06
CA GLU A 68 -3.30 -36.28 0.10
C GLU A 68 -3.56 -35.43 -1.15
N PHE A 69 -2.59 -34.61 -1.57
CA PHE A 69 -2.74 -33.81 -2.78
C PHE A 69 -2.93 -34.68 -4.02
N ALA A 70 -2.20 -35.78 -4.16
CA ALA A 70 -2.38 -36.74 -5.25
C ALA A 70 -3.79 -37.34 -5.23
N ALA A 71 -4.31 -37.70 -4.05
CA ALA A 71 -5.64 -38.26 -3.88
C ALA A 71 -6.76 -37.26 -4.25
N ILE A 72 -6.61 -35.99 -3.84
CA ILE A 72 -7.60 -34.94 -4.14
C ILE A 72 -7.63 -34.60 -5.64
N THR A 73 -6.46 -34.54 -6.29
CA THR A 73 -6.35 -33.94 -7.64
C THR A 73 -6.17 -34.97 -8.75
N GLY A 74 -5.87 -36.22 -8.43
CA GLY A 74 -5.46 -37.26 -9.40
C GLY A 74 -4.11 -36.97 -10.07
N SER A 75 -3.33 -36.03 -9.55
CA SER A 75 -2.04 -35.64 -10.12
C SER A 75 -0.97 -36.72 -9.93
N LYS A 76 -0.13 -36.91 -10.95
CA LYS A 76 0.97 -37.87 -10.87
C LYS A 76 2.01 -37.41 -9.85
N ARG A 77 2.48 -38.34 -9.00
CA ARG A 77 3.45 -38.06 -7.94
C ARG A 77 4.74 -37.39 -8.43
N GLU A 78 5.18 -37.72 -9.62
CA GLU A 78 6.36 -37.09 -10.22
C GLU A 78 6.24 -35.60 -10.38
N TYR A 79 5.09 -35.12 -10.91
CA TYR A 79 4.83 -33.68 -11.06
C TYR A 79 4.73 -32.97 -9.71
N ILE A 80 4.06 -33.62 -8.74
CA ILE A 80 3.95 -33.10 -7.37
C ILE A 80 5.35 -32.94 -6.75
N ASN A 81 6.19 -33.98 -6.85
CA ASN A 81 7.55 -33.93 -6.31
C ASN A 81 8.38 -32.80 -6.93
N LYS A 82 8.34 -32.66 -8.25
CA LYS A 82 9.08 -31.61 -8.96
C LYS A 82 8.64 -30.22 -8.50
N PHE A 83 7.33 -29.97 -8.47
CA PHE A 83 6.79 -28.65 -8.12
C PHE A 83 7.03 -28.32 -6.65
N VAL A 84 6.73 -29.24 -5.72
CA VAL A 84 6.96 -29.04 -4.29
C VAL A 84 8.43 -28.79 -3.99
N SER A 85 9.36 -29.52 -4.64
CA SER A 85 10.80 -29.28 -4.47
C SER A 85 11.22 -27.88 -4.89
N GLN A 86 10.59 -27.31 -5.91
CA GLN A 86 10.83 -25.92 -6.30
C GLN A 86 10.35 -24.93 -5.22
N LEU A 87 9.14 -25.15 -4.66
CA LEU A 87 8.59 -24.29 -3.60
C LEU A 87 9.38 -24.35 -2.29
N LEU A 88 9.96 -25.51 -1.95
CA LEU A 88 10.78 -25.69 -0.75
C LEU A 88 12.16 -25.03 -0.83
N ALA A 89 12.59 -24.62 -2.00
CA ALA A 89 13.91 -24.04 -2.25
C ALA A 89 13.81 -22.76 -3.08
N ASN A 90 12.78 -21.93 -2.82
CA ASN A 90 12.57 -20.72 -3.62
C ASN A 90 13.04 -19.41 -2.94
N PRO A 91 14.35 -19.11 -2.91
CA PRO A 91 14.86 -17.83 -2.41
C PRO A 91 14.45 -16.65 -3.31
N THR A 92 13.96 -16.93 -4.52
CA THR A 92 13.44 -15.98 -5.50
C THR A 92 12.04 -16.37 -5.93
N GLU A 93 11.34 -15.51 -6.63
CA GLU A 93 10.02 -15.82 -7.19
C GLU A 93 10.08 -16.96 -8.21
N ILE A 94 9.07 -17.84 -8.17
CA ILE A 94 8.86 -18.89 -9.17
C ILE A 94 7.77 -18.45 -10.14
N LYS A 95 8.02 -18.64 -11.43
CA LYS A 95 7.06 -18.43 -12.51
C LYS A 95 6.62 -19.77 -13.05
N VAL A 96 5.31 -19.96 -13.12
CA VAL A 96 4.71 -21.17 -13.70
C VAL A 96 3.84 -20.74 -14.87
N ASP A 97 4.10 -21.30 -16.04
CA ASP A 97 3.23 -21.11 -17.19
C ASP A 97 2.04 -22.08 -17.07
N PHE A 98 0.85 -21.53 -17.12
CA PHE A 98 -0.41 -22.28 -17.05
C PHE A 98 -1.34 -21.79 -18.13
N ASN A 99 -1.51 -22.58 -19.21
CA ASN A 99 -2.39 -22.27 -20.33
C ASN A 99 -2.19 -20.85 -20.93
N GLY A 100 -0.93 -20.41 -21.04
CA GLY A 100 -0.58 -19.09 -21.56
C GLY A 100 -0.63 -17.95 -20.53
N TYR A 101 -0.99 -18.24 -19.28
CA TYR A 101 -0.89 -17.29 -18.16
C TYR A 101 0.33 -17.58 -17.32
N THR A 102 1.06 -16.54 -16.92
CA THR A 102 2.17 -16.67 -15.98
C THR A 102 1.66 -16.50 -14.56
N LEU A 103 1.68 -17.57 -13.79
CA LEU A 103 1.39 -17.57 -12.35
C LEU A 103 2.67 -17.34 -11.57
N TYR A 104 2.57 -16.61 -10.46
CA TYR A 104 3.72 -16.24 -9.64
C TYR A 104 3.60 -16.84 -8.25
N PHE A 105 4.70 -17.45 -7.77
CA PHE A 105 4.84 -17.84 -6.37
C PHE A 105 5.92 -16.98 -5.75
N PRO A 106 5.64 -16.27 -4.65
CA PRO A 106 6.61 -15.41 -4.01
C PRO A 106 7.79 -16.21 -3.44
N ARG A 107 8.91 -15.53 -3.21
CA ARG A 107 10.05 -16.17 -2.55
C ARG A 107 9.68 -16.65 -1.14
N ASN A 108 10.31 -17.75 -0.72
CA ASN A 108 10.03 -18.38 0.58
C ASN A 108 8.54 -18.68 0.79
N THR A 109 7.86 -19.20 -0.25
CA THR A 109 6.43 -19.59 -0.16
C THR A 109 6.21 -20.64 0.93
N LEU A 110 7.09 -21.63 1.01
CA LEU A 110 7.07 -22.66 2.06
C LEU A 110 8.32 -22.53 2.92
N ILE A 111 8.14 -22.61 4.24
CA ILE A 111 9.22 -22.55 5.22
C ILE A 111 9.11 -23.69 6.23
N ARG A 112 10.17 -23.94 6.98
CA ARG A 112 10.08 -24.78 8.18
C ARG A 112 9.39 -24.01 9.29
N PRO A 113 8.50 -24.66 10.08
CA PRO A 113 7.83 -23.97 11.19
C PRO A 113 8.85 -23.59 12.27
N GLU A 114 8.67 -22.40 12.83
CA GLU A 114 9.33 -21.93 14.05
C GLU A 114 8.34 -21.96 15.23
N ASN A 115 8.84 -21.98 16.47
CA ASN A 115 8.02 -22.22 17.68
C ASN A 115 6.87 -21.21 17.91
N ASN A 116 6.89 -20.06 17.25
CA ASN A 116 5.90 -18.99 17.42
C ASN A 116 5.17 -18.63 16.14
N ASP A 117 5.20 -19.47 15.11
CA ASP A 117 4.52 -19.20 13.87
C ASP A 117 2.99 -19.30 14.02
N ASP A 118 2.28 -18.25 13.65
CA ASP A 118 0.82 -18.22 13.52
C ASP A 118 0.44 -18.85 12.17
N VAL A 119 0.37 -20.18 12.15
CA VAL A 119 0.09 -20.95 10.92
C VAL A 119 -1.40 -20.86 10.59
N PRO A 120 -1.78 -20.25 9.47
CA PRO A 120 -3.18 -20.16 9.10
C PRO A 120 -3.71 -21.51 8.61
N HIS A 121 -4.79 -21.99 9.20
CA HIS A 121 -5.51 -23.18 8.75
C HIS A 121 -6.53 -22.82 7.68
N TYR A 122 -6.45 -23.45 6.52
CA TYR A 122 -7.38 -23.28 5.41
C TYR A 122 -8.12 -24.58 5.11
N ASN A 123 -9.41 -24.47 4.77
CA ASN A 123 -10.16 -25.59 4.21
C ASN A 123 -9.93 -25.62 2.68
N PRO A 124 -9.33 -26.68 2.12
CA PRO A 124 -9.14 -26.81 0.67
C PRO A 124 -10.43 -26.61 -0.15
N GLY A 125 -11.57 -26.97 0.43
CA GLY A 125 -12.89 -26.81 -0.20
C GLY A 125 -13.26 -25.36 -0.53
N ASP A 126 -12.74 -24.39 0.23
CA ASP A 126 -13.00 -22.97 0.03
C ASP A 126 -12.37 -22.41 -1.26
N PHE A 127 -11.44 -23.16 -1.83
CA PHE A 127 -10.70 -22.79 -3.04
C PHE A 127 -11.11 -23.60 -4.28
N LEU A 128 -12.13 -24.46 -4.18
CA LEU A 128 -12.63 -25.21 -5.33
C LEU A 128 -13.46 -24.31 -6.23
N ILE A 129 -12.88 -23.88 -7.36
CA ILE A 129 -13.50 -23.03 -8.36
C ILE A 129 -13.65 -23.84 -9.66
N PRO A 130 -14.85 -23.92 -10.24
CA PRO A 130 -15.04 -24.60 -11.53
C PRO A 130 -14.18 -23.99 -12.62
N ASN A 131 -13.57 -24.81 -13.49
CA ASN A 131 -12.71 -24.35 -14.58
C ASN A 131 -13.41 -23.36 -15.52
N SER A 132 -14.73 -23.48 -15.71
CA SER A 132 -15.54 -22.55 -16.52
C SER A 132 -15.64 -21.14 -15.95
N GLN A 133 -15.29 -20.95 -14.67
CA GLN A 133 -15.33 -19.65 -13.98
C GLN A 133 -13.95 -19.01 -13.85
N LEU A 134 -12.88 -19.71 -14.24
CA LEU A 134 -11.53 -19.20 -14.10
C LEU A 134 -11.27 -18.00 -15.01
N ASP A 135 -10.71 -16.96 -14.44
CA ASP A 135 -10.35 -15.72 -15.15
C ASP A 135 -9.03 -15.18 -14.58
N PHE A 136 -7.96 -15.26 -15.35
CA PHE A 136 -6.64 -14.70 -15.05
C PHE A 136 -6.34 -13.41 -15.83
N GLU A 137 -7.24 -12.99 -16.74
CA GLU A 137 -7.06 -11.78 -17.54
C GLU A 137 -7.44 -10.53 -16.77
N SER A 138 -8.57 -10.57 -16.05
CA SER A 138 -9.06 -9.42 -15.31
C SER A 138 -8.12 -9.10 -14.13
N GLN A 139 -7.53 -7.92 -14.12
CA GLN A 139 -6.66 -7.49 -13.00
C GLN A 139 -7.45 -6.97 -11.80
N ARG A 140 -8.71 -6.59 -12.00
CA ARG A 140 -9.58 -6.15 -10.91
C ARG A 140 -10.09 -7.34 -10.09
N LEU A 141 -9.95 -7.25 -8.78
CA LEU A 141 -10.44 -8.28 -7.86
C LEU A 141 -11.98 -8.26 -7.78
N TYR A 142 -12.57 -9.42 -7.53
CA TYR A 142 -14.01 -9.55 -7.29
C TYR A 142 -14.46 -8.85 -6.01
N ASP A 143 -13.72 -9.05 -4.91
CA ASP A 143 -13.84 -8.31 -3.67
C ASP A 143 -12.57 -7.49 -3.43
N PRO A 144 -12.66 -6.25 -2.93
CA PRO A 144 -11.47 -5.44 -2.68
C PRO A 144 -10.60 -6.07 -1.60
N LEU A 145 -9.32 -5.70 -1.60
CA LEU A 145 -8.34 -6.20 -0.64
C LEU A 145 -8.00 -5.14 0.41
N ASP A 146 -7.96 -3.88 0.01
CA ASP A 146 -7.46 -2.80 0.84
C ASP A 146 -8.38 -1.59 0.83
N THR A 147 -8.47 -0.89 1.96
CA THR A 147 -9.11 0.41 2.03
C THR A 147 -8.41 1.34 3.01
N GLU A 148 -8.46 2.62 2.68
CA GLU A 148 -8.14 3.71 3.60
C GLU A 148 -9.38 4.56 3.84
N VAL A 149 -9.63 4.92 5.11
CA VAL A 149 -10.78 5.71 5.53
C VAL A 149 -10.31 7.05 6.07
N MET A 150 -10.58 8.10 5.31
CA MET A 150 -10.25 9.47 5.69
C MET A 150 -11.23 9.96 6.75
N LEU A 151 -10.76 10.09 7.98
CA LEU A 151 -11.59 10.54 9.11
C LEU A 151 -11.68 12.07 9.19
N ASN A 152 -10.63 12.76 8.75
CA ASN A 152 -10.58 14.22 8.70
C ASN A 152 -9.39 14.67 7.82
N ASN A 153 -9.27 15.98 7.58
CA ASN A 153 -8.10 16.57 6.95
C ASN A 153 -7.43 17.65 7.84
N THR A 154 -7.67 17.59 9.14
CA THR A 154 -7.14 18.53 10.13
C THR A 154 -5.99 17.93 10.91
N CYS A 155 -4.98 18.74 11.26
CA CYS A 155 -3.81 18.35 12.04
C CYS A 155 -3.46 19.45 13.06
N GLU A 156 -2.63 19.12 14.05
CA GLU A 156 -1.96 20.14 14.90
C GLU A 156 -0.86 20.86 14.12
N THR A 157 -0.34 20.25 13.05
CA THR A 157 0.70 20.80 12.20
C THR A 157 0.12 21.38 10.91
N ALA A 158 0.84 22.34 10.32
CA ALA A 158 0.56 22.86 9.00
C ALA A 158 1.75 22.62 8.06
N CYS A 159 2.14 21.34 7.91
CA CYS A 159 3.29 20.93 7.11
C CYS A 159 3.27 21.59 5.73
N ILE A 160 4.38 22.23 5.37
CA ILE A 160 4.48 22.99 4.11
C ILE A 160 4.50 22.08 2.88
N TYR A 161 4.87 20.82 3.05
CA TYR A 161 4.91 19.77 2.00
C TYR A 161 3.68 18.85 2.02
N CYS A 162 2.63 19.18 2.81
CA CYS A 162 1.47 18.31 2.96
C CYS A 162 0.71 18.15 1.64
N TYR A 163 0.50 16.90 1.19
CA TYR A 163 -0.26 16.57 -0.01
C TYR A 163 -1.79 16.62 0.20
N VAL A 164 -2.24 16.58 1.46
CA VAL A 164 -3.67 16.57 1.78
C VAL A 164 -4.34 17.88 1.36
N ASN A 165 -5.46 17.76 0.65
CA ASN A 165 -6.27 18.91 0.26
C ASN A 165 -6.83 19.62 1.50
N LYS A 166 -6.32 20.82 1.80
CA LYS A 166 -6.73 21.66 2.94
C LYS A 166 -7.53 22.91 2.52
N ARG A 167 -8.07 22.96 1.29
CA ARG A 167 -8.90 24.07 0.83
C ARG A 167 -10.17 24.22 1.69
N LYS A 168 -10.70 23.14 2.20
CA LYS A 168 -11.80 23.09 3.17
C LYS A 168 -11.45 22.14 4.30
N SER A 169 -11.93 22.44 5.50
CA SER A 169 -11.80 21.52 6.64
C SER A 169 -12.94 20.51 6.62
N TYR A 170 -12.59 19.25 6.76
CA TYR A 170 -13.52 18.12 6.80
C TYR A 170 -13.35 17.33 8.08
N THR A 171 -14.47 16.89 8.64
CA THR A 171 -14.54 15.95 9.76
C THR A 171 -15.39 14.76 9.35
N CYS A 172 -15.17 13.61 9.95
CA CYS A 172 -15.92 12.39 9.67
C CYS A 172 -17.42 12.60 9.94
N ARG A 173 -18.23 12.36 8.92
CA ARG A 173 -19.70 12.37 8.97
C ARG A 173 -20.28 10.97 8.98
N ILE A 174 -19.47 9.94 8.84
CA ILE A 174 -19.91 8.55 8.91
C ILE A 174 -20.24 8.25 10.38
N PRO A 175 -21.46 7.86 10.71
CA PRO A 175 -21.81 7.47 12.08
C PRO A 175 -20.90 6.31 12.54
N PHE A 176 -20.45 6.32 13.80
CA PHE A 176 -19.55 5.27 14.30
C PHE A 176 -20.18 3.87 14.16
N LYS A 177 -21.50 3.74 14.38
CA LYS A 177 -22.23 2.49 14.12
C LYS A 177 -22.01 1.99 12.68
N ARG A 178 -22.01 2.90 11.68
CA ARG A 178 -21.78 2.51 10.30
C ARG A 178 -20.32 2.07 10.07
N ILE A 179 -19.36 2.71 10.73
CA ILE A 179 -17.96 2.27 10.70
C ILE A 179 -17.83 0.85 11.25
N VAL A 180 -18.52 0.53 12.35
CA VAL A 180 -18.55 -0.83 12.92
C VAL A 180 -19.08 -1.85 11.89
N GLU A 181 -20.15 -1.52 11.19
CA GLU A 181 -20.72 -2.37 10.13
C GLU A 181 -19.71 -2.57 8.99
N LEU A 182 -19.07 -1.49 8.53
CA LEU A 182 -18.07 -1.53 7.44
C LEU A 182 -16.85 -2.37 7.81
N VAL A 183 -16.37 -2.29 9.05
CA VAL A 183 -15.23 -3.11 9.53
C VAL A 183 -15.62 -4.60 9.53
N ARG A 184 -16.85 -4.95 9.92
CA ARG A 184 -17.35 -6.33 9.86
C ARG A 184 -17.49 -6.82 8.42
N GLU A 185 -18.08 -6.00 7.54
CA GLU A 185 -18.16 -6.31 6.10
C GLU A 185 -16.75 -6.57 5.53
N ALA A 186 -15.76 -5.72 5.84
CA ALA A 186 -14.39 -5.88 5.39
C ALA A 186 -13.74 -7.19 5.88
N LYS A 187 -13.98 -7.55 7.15
CA LYS A 187 -13.52 -8.82 7.73
C LYS A 187 -14.15 -10.03 7.02
N GLU A 188 -15.48 -10.02 6.86
CA GLU A 188 -16.23 -11.10 6.19
C GLU A 188 -15.80 -11.28 4.72
N MET A 189 -15.42 -10.18 4.06
CA MET A 189 -14.87 -10.20 2.71
C MET A 189 -13.40 -10.66 2.67
N GLY A 190 -12.76 -10.87 3.81
CA GLY A 190 -11.33 -11.23 3.89
C GLY A 190 -10.42 -10.12 3.35
N MET A 191 -10.77 -8.86 3.58
CA MET A 191 -9.90 -7.74 3.22
C MET A 191 -8.63 -7.78 4.06
N ARG A 192 -7.51 -7.35 3.45
CA ARG A 192 -6.19 -7.31 4.10
C ARG A 192 -6.08 -6.14 5.05
N SER A 193 -6.60 -4.99 4.64
CA SER A 193 -6.47 -3.78 5.43
C SER A 193 -7.74 -2.94 5.48
N PHE A 194 -7.91 -2.27 6.62
CA PHE A 194 -8.87 -1.20 6.85
C PHE A 194 -8.13 -0.11 7.63
N ASN A 195 -7.50 0.84 6.93
CA ASN A 195 -6.60 1.81 7.53
C ASN A 195 -7.28 3.15 7.80
N PRO A 196 -7.19 3.69 9.03
CA PRO A 196 -7.56 5.08 9.28
C PRO A 196 -6.55 6.02 8.62
N ALA A 197 -7.05 6.98 7.85
CA ALA A 197 -6.25 7.93 7.10
C ALA A 197 -6.76 9.37 7.27
N GLY A 198 -6.08 10.32 6.64
CA GLY A 198 -6.52 11.70 6.55
C GLY A 198 -5.54 12.70 7.11
N GLY A 199 -6.01 13.64 7.93
CA GLY A 199 -5.17 14.60 8.64
C GLY A 199 -4.49 13.94 9.83
N GLU A 200 -5.09 14.06 11.00
CA GLU A 200 -4.57 13.46 12.23
C GLU A 200 -5.62 12.54 12.89
N LEU A 201 -5.28 11.27 13.05
CA LEU A 201 -6.19 10.28 13.64
C LEU A 201 -6.66 10.70 15.02
N PHE A 202 -5.76 11.18 15.89
CA PHE A 202 -6.07 11.55 17.28
C PHE A 202 -7.00 12.77 17.42
N LYS A 203 -7.35 13.43 16.32
CA LYS A 203 -8.43 14.42 16.27
C LYS A 203 -9.81 13.79 16.02
N TYR A 204 -9.88 12.53 15.67
CA TYR A 204 -11.14 11.81 15.56
C TYR A 204 -11.59 11.36 16.95
N LYS A 205 -12.78 11.79 17.38
CA LYS A 205 -13.22 11.58 18.77
C LYS A 205 -13.35 10.12 19.20
N TYR A 206 -13.56 9.20 18.24
CA TYR A 206 -13.70 7.76 18.48
C TYR A 206 -12.45 6.97 18.04
N TRP A 207 -11.26 7.59 18.09
CA TRP A 207 -10.04 6.94 17.64
C TRP A 207 -9.70 5.68 18.47
N GLU A 208 -9.94 5.70 19.78
CA GLU A 208 -9.70 4.59 20.70
C GLU A 208 -10.64 3.41 20.38
N GLU A 209 -11.94 3.69 20.28
CA GLU A 209 -12.95 2.68 19.93
C GLU A 209 -12.74 2.12 18.52
N LEU A 210 -12.27 2.93 17.57
CA LEU A 210 -11.96 2.49 16.22
C LEU A 210 -10.76 1.54 16.21
N LEU A 211 -9.68 1.88 16.91
CA LEU A 211 -8.51 1.03 16.98
C LEU A 211 -8.78 -0.31 17.67
N ASN A 212 -9.50 -0.29 18.80
CA ASN A 212 -10.00 -1.50 19.47
C ASN A 212 -10.78 -2.38 18.47
N LEU A 213 -11.76 -1.79 17.79
CA LEU A 213 -12.58 -2.50 16.80
C LEU A 213 -11.76 -3.15 15.70
N LEU A 214 -10.74 -2.45 15.18
CA LEU A 214 -9.88 -2.97 14.11
C LEU A 214 -9.02 -4.13 14.61
N VAL A 215 -8.39 -3.99 15.78
CA VAL A 215 -7.56 -5.06 16.37
C VAL A 215 -8.39 -6.29 16.73
N GLU A 216 -9.57 -6.12 17.35
CA GLU A 216 -10.52 -7.21 17.66
C GLU A 216 -10.99 -7.96 16.40
N ASN A 217 -11.05 -7.27 15.26
CA ASN A 217 -11.38 -7.87 13.97
C ASN A 217 -10.15 -8.39 13.20
N HIS A 218 -8.98 -8.47 13.85
CA HIS A 218 -7.72 -8.99 13.30
C HIS A 218 -7.15 -8.17 12.13
N PHE A 219 -7.50 -6.89 12.06
CA PHE A 219 -6.76 -5.94 11.24
C PHE A 219 -5.53 -5.45 11.99
N ASP A 220 -4.47 -5.15 11.24
CA ASP A 220 -3.26 -4.51 11.76
C ASP A 220 -3.19 -3.08 11.18
N PRO A 221 -3.94 -2.11 11.78
CA PRO A 221 -4.07 -0.79 11.20
C PRO A 221 -2.76 -0.02 11.26
N ILE A 222 -2.47 0.70 10.18
CA ILE A 222 -1.33 1.60 10.10
C ILE A 222 -1.71 2.92 10.76
N VAL A 223 -1.20 3.16 11.96
CA VAL A 223 -1.40 4.42 12.69
C VAL A 223 -0.19 5.32 12.44
N THR A 224 -0.36 6.34 11.59
CA THR A 224 0.69 7.32 11.31
C THR A 224 0.35 8.65 11.96
N THR A 225 1.29 9.21 12.73
CA THR A 225 1.08 10.49 13.42
C THR A 225 2.31 11.40 13.38
N LYS A 226 2.05 12.71 13.39
CA LYS A 226 2.98 13.79 13.80
C LYS A 226 2.46 14.51 15.06
N ASN A 227 1.39 14.02 15.65
CA ASN A 227 0.79 14.67 16.80
C ASN A 227 1.60 14.35 18.07
N PRO A 228 1.92 15.35 18.92
CA PRO A 228 2.42 15.07 20.26
C PRO A 228 1.36 14.30 21.07
N LEU A 229 1.77 13.15 21.60
CA LEU A 229 0.94 12.33 22.48
C LEU A 229 1.46 12.41 23.92
N ASN A 230 0.57 12.65 24.87
CA ASN A 230 0.92 12.55 26.27
C ASN A 230 0.89 11.10 26.74
N GLU A 231 1.48 10.82 27.93
CA GLU A 231 1.57 9.47 28.49
C GLU A 231 0.21 8.76 28.58
N ASN A 232 -0.86 9.48 28.99
CA ASN A 232 -2.19 8.87 29.04
C ASN A 232 -2.71 8.45 27.67
N GLN A 233 -2.45 9.24 26.62
CA GLN A 233 -2.83 8.88 25.24
C GLN A 233 -2.02 7.66 24.75
N VAL A 234 -0.71 7.61 25.05
CA VAL A 234 0.14 6.46 24.69
C VAL A 234 -0.31 5.20 25.42
N LYS A 235 -0.67 5.31 26.71
CA LYS A 235 -1.24 4.19 27.46
C LYS A 235 -2.55 3.69 26.85
N LYS A 236 -3.49 4.58 26.57
CA LYS A 236 -4.74 4.22 25.90
C LYS A 236 -4.50 3.58 24.53
N LEU A 237 -3.51 4.06 23.78
CA LEU A 237 -3.12 3.49 22.51
C LEU A 237 -2.59 2.05 22.69
N LYS A 238 -1.79 1.78 23.74
CA LYS A 238 -1.33 0.42 24.07
C LYS A 238 -2.48 -0.49 24.47
N ASP A 239 -3.44 0.04 25.25
CA ASP A 239 -4.61 -0.69 25.73
C ASP A 239 -5.53 -1.15 24.56
N THR A 240 -5.47 -0.52 23.37
CA THR A 240 -6.17 -1.00 22.17
C THR A 240 -5.61 -2.30 21.59
N GLY A 241 -4.47 -2.78 22.06
CA GLY A 241 -3.77 -3.94 21.52
C GLY A 241 -2.94 -3.63 20.26
N LEU A 242 -2.88 -2.36 19.84
CA LEU A 242 -2.01 -1.94 18.74
C LEU A 242 -0.53 -2.20 19.11
N LYS A 243 0.20 -2.83 18.20
CA LYS A 243 1.61 -3.17 18.42
C LYS A 243 2.55 -2.14 17.83
N ARG A 244 2.16 -1.50 16.73
CA ARG A 244 3.00 -0.69 15.87
C ARG A 244 2.48 0.73 15.70
N VAL A 245 3.38 1.71 15.75
CA VAL A 245 3.09 3.12 15.46
C VAL A 245 4.08 3.65 14.43
N ASN A 246 3.56 4.31 13.41
CA ASN A 246 4.35 5.05 12.44
C ASN A 246 4.46 6.51 12.91
N LEU A 247 5.64 6.93 13.33
CA LEU A 247 5.91 8.30 13.73
C LEU A 247 6.60 9.04 12.59
N SER A 248 6.00 10.14 12.15
CA SER A 248 6.62 10.96 11.11
C SER A 248 7.49 12.03 11.72
N ILE A 249 8.81 11.89 11.63
CA ILE A 249 9.79 12.82 12.15
C ILE A 249 10.81 13.21 11.09
N ASP A 250 10.90 14.51 10.79
CA ASP A 250 11.73 15.00 9.67
C ASP A 250 13.00 15.66 10.13
N THR A 251 13.08 16.07 11.39
CA THR A 251 14.23 16.75 12.00
C THR A 251 14.13 16.77 13.52
N ILE A 252 15.29 16.89 14.17
CA ILE A 252 15.43 17.15 15.61
C ILE A 252 15.90 18.58 15.89
N LYS A 253 15.90 19.47 14.86
CA LYS A 253 16.26 20.89 15.04
C LYS A 253 15.01 21.74 15.18
N ARG A 254 14.91 22.49 16.27
CA ARG A 254 13.75 23.36 16.56
C ARG A 254 13.42 24.32 15.41
N SER A 255 14.46 24.96 14.85
CA SER A 255 14.30 25.92 13.75
C SER A 255 13.74 25.29 12.49
N GLU A 256 14.23 24.11 12.10
CA GLU A 256 13.76 23.35 10.95
C GLU A 256 12.32 22.84 11.17
N MET A 257 12.03 22.30 12.37
CA MET A 257 10.69 21.83 12.73
C MET A 257 9.64 22.96 12.64
N ARG A 258 9.97 24.15 13.13
CA ARG A 258 9.09 25.34 12.94
C ARG A 258 8.84 25.68 11.48
N GLN A 259 9.90 25.67 10.67
CA GLN A 259 9.78 25.99 9.23
C GLN A 259 8.96 24.92 8.48
N LEU A 260 9.21 23.63 8.76
CA LEU A 260 8.57 22.53 8.06
C LEU A 260 7.12 22.32 8.47
N LEU A 261 6.81 22.46 9.76
CA LEU A 261 5.51 22.06 10.33
C LEU A 261 4.65 23.27 10.75
N ASN A 262 5.20 24.48 10.74
CA ASN A 262 4.54 25.70 11.23
C ASN A 262 3.95 25.53 12.64
N VAL A 263 4.78 25.09 13.57
CA VAL A 263 4.45 24.77 14.95
C VAL A 263 5.10 25.73 15.95
N ASN A 264 4.60 25.78 17.18
CA ASN A 264 5.16 26.59 18.27
C ASN A 264 6.30 25.86 19.01
N GLU A 265 6.97 26.56 19.92
CA GLU A 265 8.11 26.03 20.69
C GLU A 265 7.75 24.83 21.56
N LYS A 266 6.54 24.81 22.15
CA LYS A 266 6.09 23.70 23.01
C LYS A 266 5.94 22.39 22.25
N TYR A 267 5.57 22.47 20.97
CA TYR A 267 5.40 21.28 20.14
C TYR A 267 6.67 20.44 20.07
N TYR A 268 7.84 21.05 19.95
CA TYR A 268 9.11 20.35 19.83
C TYR A 268 9.34 19.40 21.03
N ASP A 269 9.28 19.96 22.26
CA ASP A 269 9.53 19.16 23.46
C ASP A 269 8.47 18.07 23.66
N GLN A 270 7.21 18.40 23.40
CA GLN A 270 6.11 17.44 23.49
C GLN A 270 6.23 16.31 22.47
N PHE A 271 6.69 16.62 21.26
CA PHE A 271 6.81 15.64 20.19
C PHE A 271 7.98 14.66 20.43
N LEU A 272 9.14 15.16 20.85
CA LEU A 272 10.25 14.27 21.25
C LEU A 272 9.88 13.40 22.45
N LYS A 273 9.17 13.95 23.43
CA LYS A 273 8.63 13.17 24.54
C LYS A 273 7.69 12.04 24.08
N THR A 274 6.93 12.25 23.00
CA THR A 274 6.10 11.19 22.42
C THR A 274 6.94 9.98 22.01
N LEU A 275 8.10 10.18 21.39
CA LEU A 275 9.00 9.09 21.01
C LEU A 275 9.50 8.33 22.24
N GLU A 276 9.88 9.05 23.31
CA GLU A 276 10.30 8.46 24.58
C GLU A 276 9.18 7.63 25.23
N GLU A 277 7.95 8.15 25.24
CA GLU A 277 6.79 7.44 25.79
C GLU A 277 6.43 6.19 24.95
N LEU A 278 6.45 6.26 23.62
CA LEU A 278 6.24 5.09 22.77
C LEU A 278 7.29 4.01 23.01
N ASN A 279 8.56 4.40 23.19
CA ASN A 279 9.64 3.48 23.53
C ASN A 279 9.42 2.85 24.92
N LYS A 280 9.06 3.65 25.94
CA LYS A 280 8.76 3.21 27.31
C LYS A 280 7.61 2.19 27.37
N TYR A 281 6.58 2.35 26.53
CA TYR A 281 5.43 1.44 26.45
C TYR A 281 5.64 0.29 25.45
N ASP A 282 6.85 0.07 24.98
CA ASP A 282 7.24 -1.06 24.15
C ASP A 282 6.38 -1.18 22.87
N PHE A 283 6.32 -0.09 22.12
CA PHE A 283 5.74 -0.11 20.77
C PHE A 283 6.82 -0.43 19.74
N ASP A 284 6.46 -1.20 18.73
CA ASP A 284 7.23 -1.26 17.48
C ASP A 284 7.12 0.09 16.78
N ILE A 285 8.21 0.85 16.76
CA ILE A 285 8.22 2.20 16.20
C ILE A 285 8.79 2.17 14.78
N TYR A 286 8.03 2.72 13.86
CA TYR A 286 8.44 2.90 12.47
C TYR A 286 8.52 4.39 12.15
N ILE A 287 9.64 4.82 11.63
CA ILE A 287 9.88 6.23 11.36
C ILE A 287 9.71 6.53 9.88
N HIS A 288 8.94 7.57 9.58
CA HIS A 288 8.88 8.16 8.24
C HIS A 288 9.54 9.54 8.27
N THR A 289 10.57 9.72 7.47
CA THR A 289 11.32 10.98 7.35
C THR A 289 11.19 11.54 5.95
N GLN A 290 10.73 12.78 5.86
CA GLN A 290 10.62 13.51 4.62
C GLN A 290 11.81 14.45 4.45
N VAL A 291 12.64 14.22 3.43
CA VAL A 291 13.80 15.08 3.11
C VAL A 291 13.35 16.25 2.24
N THR A 292 13.71 17.45 2.65
CA THR A 292 13.45 18.71 1.97
C THR A 292 14.74 19.52 1.83
N SER A 293 14.71 20.63 1.09
CA SER A 293 15.83 21.58 1.05
C SER A 293 16.16 22.20 2.43
N ILE A 294 15.21 22.17 3.38
CA ILE A 294 15.37 22.76 4.72
C ILE A 294 16.18 21.83 5.63
N ASN A 295 15.87 20.52 5.64
CA ASN A 295 16.46 19.56 6.57
C ASN A 295 17.49 18.62 5.95
N GLN A 296 17.81 18.77 4.66
CA GLN A 296 18.76 17.88 3.93
C GLN A 296 20.15 17.81 4.56
N ASP A 297 20.57 18.84 5.31
CA ASP A 297 21.89 18.89 5.97
C ASP A 297 21.89 18.31 7.38
N SER A 298 20.73 18.04 7.96
CA SER A 298 20.56 17.53 9.34
C SER A 298 20.06 16.09 9.41
N ILE A 299 19.84 15.44 8.27
CA ILE A 299 19.33 14.05 8.23
C ILE A 299 20.28 13.09 8.95
N GLY A 300 21.61 13.28 8.86
CA GLY A 300 22.57 12.46 9.57
C GLY A 300 22.39 12.52 11.10
N GLU A 301 22.27 13.73 11.64
CA GLU A 301 22.03 13.93 13.09
C GLU A 301 20.70 13.31 13.53
N LEU A 302 19.66 13.39 12.69
CA LEU A 302 18.37 12.75 12.95
C LEU A 302 18.52 11.23 13.01
N LEU A 303 19.18 10.62 12.03
CA LEU A 303 19.37 9.16 11.98
C LEU A 303 20.19 8.66 13.18
N ASP A 304 21.27 9.34 13.54
CA ASP A 304 22.08 9.00 14.71
C ASP A 304 21.26 9.06 16.02
N TYR A 305 20.40 10.08 16.16
CA TYR A 305 19.49 10.20 17.30
C TYR A 305 18.48 9.05 17.35
N LEU A 306 17.85 8.74 16.23
CA LEU A 306 16.81 7.70 16.15
C LEU A 306 17.37 6.30 16.39
N LEU A 307 18.59 6.01 15.93
CA LEU A 307 19.26 4.73 16.13
C LEU A 307 19.68 4.48 17.61
N GLY A 308 19.52 5.47 18.47
CA GLY A 308 19.67 5.32 19.92
C GLY A 308 18.46 4.68 20.63
N PHE A 309 17.34 4.44 19.94
CA PHE A 309 16.14 3.83 20.51
C PHE A 309 16.02 2.37 20.08
N GLU A 310 15.90 1.45 21.04
CA GLU A 310 15.87 0.01 20.79
C GLU A 310 14.60 -0.46 20.06
N ASN A 311 13.47 0.25 20.26
CA ASN A 311 12.17 -0.14 19.68
C ASN A 311 11.90 0.47 18.30
N ILE A 312 12.88 1.15 17.71
CA ILE A 312 12.76 1.61 16.32
C ILE A 312 13.16 0.48 15.37
N ASN A 313 12.15 -0.17 14.80
CA ASN A 313 12.35 -1.32 13.92
C ASN A 313 12.61 -0.93 12.47
N CYS A 314 12.20 0.28 12.09
CA CYS A 314 12.36 0.76 10.71
C CYS A 314 12.45 2.27 10.62
N ILE A 315 13.35 2.75 9.76
CA ILE A 315 13.44 4.16 9.36
C ILE A 315 13.34 4.26 7.85
N LYS A 316 12.25 4.86 7.37
CA LYS A 316 11.99 5.10 5.95
C LYS A 316 12.29 6.56 5.61
N VAL A 317 13.34 6.78 4.86
CA VAL A 317 13.74 8.11 4.37
C VAL A 317 13.28 8.28 2.93
N ARG A 318 12.66 9.43 2.60
CA ARG A 318 12.17 9.71 1.26
C ARG A 318 12.26 11.20 0.92
N SER A 319 12.44 11.51 -0.35
CA SER A 319 12.42 12.91 -0.81
C SER A 319 11.00 13.47 -0.88
N THR A 320 10.90 14.79 -0.76
CA THR A 320 9.62 15.53 -0.90
C THR A 320 8.99 15.32 -2.27
N THR A 321 7.69 15.09 -2.27
CA THR A 321 6.86 14.96 -3.46
C THR A 321 5.94 16.19 -3.62
N TYR A 322 5.35 16.36 -4.79
CA TYR A 322 4.38 17.44 -5.03
C TYR A 322 2.96 17.01 -4.65
N SER A 323 2.08 18.00 -4.47
CA SER A 323 0.65 17.80 -4.29
C SER A 323 -0.11 18.39 -5.49
N LEU A 324 -1.25 17.77 -5.85
CA LEU A 324 -2.21 18.36 -6.80
C LEU A 324 -2.87 19.62 -6.24
N TYR A 325 -2.88 19.77 -4.93
CA TYR A 325 -3.58 20.85 -4.22
C TYR A 325 -2.59 21.73 -3.44
N PRO A 326 -1.76 22.51 -4.14
CA PRO A 326 -0.79 23.38 -3.49
C PRO A 326 -1.48 24.39 -2.57
N LYS A 327 -0.83 24.73 -1.47
CA LYS A 327 -1.27 25.80 -0.59
C LYS A 327 -0.84 27.14 -1.19
N GLY A 328 -1.82 28.00 -1.53
CA GLY A 328 -1.57 29.34 -2.09
C GLY A 328 -1.24 29.34 -3.59
N GLU A 329 -0.81 30.49 -4.10
CA GLU A 329 -0.51 30.69 -5.52
C GLU A 329 0.78 30.02 -5.99
N ASN A 330 1.68 29.67 -5.05
CA ASN A 330 2.97 29.05 -5.34
C ASN A 330 2.96 27.56 -5.02
N ASN A 331 3.32 26.76 -5.99
CA ASN A 331 3.64 25.35 -5.77
C ASN A 331 4.97 25.25 -5.02
N ASN A 332 4.90 25.04 -3.69
CA ASN A 332 6.06 24.98 -2.81
C ASN A 332 7.03 23.81 -3.13
N PHE A 333 6.63 22.89 -3.99
CA PHE A 333 7.39 21.71 -4.29
C PHE A 333 8.80 22.01 -4.84
N LEU A 334 8.93 22.99 -5.76
CA LEU A 334 10.21 23.26 -6.43
C LEU A 334 11.30 23.75 -5.49
N TRP A 335 10.96 24.65 -4.57
CA TRP A 335 11.94 25.18 -3.63
C TRP A 335 12.17 24.26 -2.42
N LEU A 336 11.20 23.39 -2.09
CA LEU A 336 11.34 22.37 -1.06
C LEU A 336 12.15 21.15 -1.51
N ARG A 337 12.37 21.01 -2.79
CA ARG A 337 13.13 19.87 -3.32
C ARG A 337 14.57 19.90 -2.80
N PRO A 338 15.08 18.81 -2.22
CA PRO A 338 16.47 18.75 -1.78
C PRO A 338 17.43 18.83 -2.98
N ASP A 339 18.64 19.33 -2.72
CA ASP A 339 19.74 19.28 -3.70
C ASP A 339 20.07 17.84 -4.06
N LYS A 340 20.29 17.58 -5.35
CA LYS A 340 20.52 16.24 -5.86
C LYS A 340 21.78 15.59 -5.24
N ASN A 341 22.90 16.33 -5.16
CA ASN A 341 24.15 15.78 -4.63
C ASN A 341 24.01 15.47 -3.13
N LYS A 342 23.22 16.28 -2.38
CA LYS A 342 22.93 16.02 -0.98
C LYS A 342 22.02 14.81 -0.82
N LEU A 343 21.01 14.66 -1.69
CA LEU A 343 20.11 13.51 -1.68
C LEU A 343 20.86 12.21 -1.98
N ASP A 344 21.77 12.20 -2.94
CA ASP A 344 22.62 11.05 -3.25
C ASP A 344 23.50 10.66 -2.03
N LYS A 345 24.10 11.66 -1.35
CA LYS A 345 24.85 11.41 -0.10
C LYS A 345 23.99 10.83 1.02
N ILE A 346 22.74 11.31 1.16
CA ILE A 346 21.78 10.75 2.15
C ILE A 346 21.46 9.32 1.80
N LYS A 347 21.21 8.99 0.54
CA LYS A 347 20.96 7.63 0.07
C LYS A 347 22.11 6.69 0.40
N ASP A 348 23.35 7.10 0.09
CA ASP A 348 24.56 6.32 0.39
C ASP A 348 24.74 6.14 1.91
N MET A 349 24.41 7.17 2.71
CA MET A 349 24.46 7.09 4.17
C MET A 349 23.43 6.10 4.71
N VAL A 350 22.17 6.17 4.26
CA VAL A 350 21.12 5.24 4.65
C VAL A 350 21.51 3.80 4.32
N THR A 351 22.05 3.53 3.12
CA THR A 351 22.51 2.20 2.71
C THR A 351 23.60 1.67 3.64
N ARG A 352 24.61 2.49 3.94
CA ARG A 352 25.70 2.10 4.85
C ARG A 352 25.23 1.84 6.29
N LEU A 353 24.26 2.61 6.78
CA LEU A 353 23.67 2.41 8.09
C LEU A 353 22.85 1.13 8.15
N ASP A 354 22.06 0.82 7.11
CA ASP A 354 21.31 -0.44 7.01
C ASP A 354 22.25 -1.66 7.03
N GLU A 355 23.34 -1.60 6.26
CA GLU A 355 24.37 -2.66 6.25
C GLU A 355 25.05 -2.83 7.62
N LYS A 356 25.34 -1.72 8.31
CA LYS A 356 25.99 -1.73 9.62
C LYS A 356 25.08 -2.32 10.73
N HIS A 357 23.79 -2.01 10.69
CA HIS A 357 22.85 -2.45 11.71
C HIS A 357 22.29 -3.87 11.45
N GLY A 358 22.45 -4.41 10.24
CA GLY A 358 22.15 -5.80 9.91
C GLY A 358 20.70 -6.21 10.18
N ASP A 359 20.50 -7.14 11.12
CA ASP A 359 19.16 -7.64 11.48
C ASP A 359 18.45 -6.77 12.55
N GLY A 360 19.05 -5.66 12.97
CA GLY A 360 18.45 -4.68 13.87
C GLY A 360 17.46 -3.75 13.19
N THR A 361 17.60 -2.43 13.46
CA THR A 361 16.77 -1.41 12.81
C THR A 361 17.00 -1.41 11.30
N ARG A 362 15.93 -1.58 10.53
CA ARG A 362 15.98 -1.53 9.09
C ARG A 362 15.85 -0.10 8.58
N LEU A 363 16.87 0.34 7.82
CA LEU A 363 16.86 1.65 7.17
C LEU A 363 16.71 1.47 5.67
N PHE A 364 15.88 2.27 5.03
CA PHE A 364 15.87 2.31 3.57
C PHE A 364 15.48 3.68 3.03
N PHE A 365 16.12 4.01 1.93
CA PHE A 365 15.78 5.18 1.16
C PHE A 365 14.72 4.79 0.13
N HIS A 366 13.53 5.39 0.27
CA HIS A 366 12.49 5.21 -0.74
C HIS A 366 12.79 6.19 -1.88
N GLU A 367 13.42 5.65 -2.90
CA GLU A 367 13.63 6.38 -4.14
C GLU A 367 12.30 6.43 -4.88
N TYR A 368 11.67 7.59 -4.88
CA TYR A 368 10.74 7.83 -5.97
C TYR A 368 11.56 7.88 -7.24
N PRO A 369 11.15 7.23 -8.35
CA PRO A 369 11.86 7.32 -9.60
C PRO A 369 12.16 8.79 -9.87
N GLU A 370 13.40 9.06 -10.30
CA GLU A 370 13.91 10.43 -10.46
C GLU A 370 12.88 11.25 -11.22
N ARG A 371 12.19 12.13 -10.50
CA ARG A 371 11.18 12.98 -11.10
C ARG A 371 11.87 13.95 -12.01
N LYS A 372 11.83 13.68 -13.28
CA LYS A 372 12.35 14.55 -14.30
C LYS A 372 11.31 15.61 -14.64
N LYS A 373 11.74 16.87 -14.74
CA LYS A 373 10.91 17.89 -15.37
C LYS A 373 10.48 17.33 -16.73
N TYR A 374 9.17 17.32 -16.98
CA TYR A 374 8.66 16.87 -18.26
C TYR A 374 9.08 17.88 -19.35
N ILE A 375 10.19 17.60 -19.98
CA ILE A 375 10.72 18.35 -21.13
C ILE A 375 10.31 17.58 -22.38
N ASN A 376 9.01 17.50 -22.65
CA ASN A 376 8.41 16.88 -23.83
C ASN A 376 9.28 15.72 -24.40
N PRO A 377 9.38 14.58 -23.68
CA PRO A 377 10.25 13.48 -24.09
C PRO A 377 9.89 12.99 -25.49
N SER A 378 10.85 12.47 -26.20
CA SER A 378 10.64 11.85 -27.50
C SER A 378 9.60 10.73 -27.40
N LYS A 379 9.01 10.35 -28.53
CA LYS A 379 8.03 9.25 -28.56
C LYS A 379 8.61 7.94 -28.02
N GLN A 380 9.92 7.69 -28.23
CA GLN A 380 10.60 6.50 -27.73
C GLN A 380 10.79 6.55 -26.21
N GLU A 381 11.20 7.70 -25.66
CA GLU A 381 11.31 7.90 -24.20
C GLU A 381 9.95 7.77 -23.52
N LYS A 382 8.90 8.38 -24.08
CA LYS A 382 7.52 8.18 -23.59
C LYS A 382 7.11 6.72 -23.57
N GLN A 383 7.44 5.98 -24.63
CA GLN A 383 7.11 4.54 -24.71
C GLN A 383 7.81 3.74 -23.62
N ALA A 384 9.07 4.04 -23.31
CA ALA A 384 9.80 3.40 -22.22
C ALA A 384 9.21 3.72 -20.84
N LEU A 385 8.94 5.01 -20.57
CA LEU A 385 8.28 5.47 -19.34
C LEU A 385 6.91 4.83 -19.16
N PHE A 386 6.10 4.79 -20.22
CA PHE A 386 4.77 4.23 -20.19
C PHE A 386 4.75 2.73 -19.94
N LYS A 387 5.67 1.99 -20.57
CA LYS A 387 5.80 0.54 -20.39
C LYS A 387 6.20 0.16 -18.95
N ASN A 388 7.05 0.97 -18.33
CA ASN A 388 7.59 0.71 -17.00
C ASN A 388 6.80 1.38 -15.86
N ARG A 389 5.67 2.03 -16.15
CA ARG A 389 4.86 2.66 -15.11
C ARG A 389 4.29 1.64 -14.14
N ALA A 390 4.18 2.03 -12.87
CA ALA A 390 3.52 1.21 -11.87
C ALA A 390 2.03 0.99 -12.22
N GLN A 391 1.52 -0.18 -11.88
CA GLN A 391 0.09 -0.47 -11.95
C GLN A 391 -0.63 0.31 -10.82
N CYS A 392 -1.73 0.96 -11.15
CA CYS A 392 -2.56 1.62 -10.15
C CYS A 392 -3.34 0.59 -9.33
N SER A 393 -3.33 0.72 -8.00
CA SER A 393 -4.12 -0.12 -7.09
C SER A 393 -5.60 0.29 -7.05
N GLY A 394 -5.86 1.58 -7.30
CA GLY A 394 -7.20 2.18 -7.20
C GLY A 394 -8.20 1.56 -8.18
N ASN A 395 -9.33 1.08 -7.67
CA ASN A 395 -10.35 0.34 -8.38
C ASN A 395 -9.88 -1.00 -9.03
N PHE A 396 -8.67 -1.46 -8.68
CA PHE A 396 -8.19 -2.80 -9.03
C PHE A 396 -8.29 -3.74 -7.82
N HIS A 397 -7.74 -3.33 -6.69
CA HIS A 397 -7.82 -4.07 -5.42
C HIS A 397 -8.02 -3.17 -4.22
N SER A 398 -8.00 -1.84 -4.37
CA SER A 398 -8.15 -0.87 -3.28
C SER A 398 -9.11 0.26 -3.62
N PHE A 399 -9.62 0.91 -2.58
CA PHE A 399 -10.46 2.11 -2.66
C PHE A 399 -10.19 3.02 -1.46
N TYR A 400 -10.67 4.26 -1.54
CA TYR A 400 -10.48 5.29 -0.54
C TYR A 400 -11.81 5.89 -0.10
N VAL A 401 -12.08 5.94 1.20
CA VAL A 401 -13.33 6.46 1.77
C VAL A 401 -13.12 7.89 2.24
N LEU A 402 -13.96 8.80 1.78
CA LEU A 402 -13.96 10.20 2.16
C LEU A 402 -14.74 10.44 3.45
N PRO A 403 -14.51 11.56 4.19
CA PRO A 403 -15.16 11.83 5.47
C PRO A 403 -16.69 11.88 5.44
N ASP A 404 -17.28 12.06 4.27
CA ASP A 404 -18.76 12.09 4.06
C ASP A 404 -19.33 10.74 3.63
N GLY A 405 -18.51 9.68 3.61
CA GLY A 405 -18.92 8.32 3.22
C GLY A 405 -18.85 8.05 1.73
N LYS A 406 -18.53 9.03 0.90
CA LYS A 406 -18.29 8.80 -0.53
C LYS A 406 -17.00 8.03 -0.73
N VAL A 407 -16.95 7.25 -1.80
CA VAL A 407 -15.81 6.43 -2.14
C VAL A 407 -15.18 6.90 -3.43
N THR A 408 -13.87 7.08 -3.38
CA THR A 408 -13.01 7.39 -4.54
C THR A 408 -11.95 6.32 -4.74
N ILE A 409 -11.23 6.38 -5.85
CA ILE A 409 -10.22 5.39 -6.22
C ILE A 409 -8.81 5.78 -5.77
N CYS A 410 -8.59 7.01 -5.35
CA CYS A 410 -7.29 7.51 -4.93
C CYS A 410 -7.45 8.65 -3.92
N GLU A 411 -6.59 8.68 -2.91
CA GLU A 411 -6.57 9.72 -1.88
C GLU A 411 -6.39 11.13 -2.43
N GLU A 412 -5.74 11.30 -3.58
CA GLU A 412 -5.50 12.61 -4.20
C GLU A 412 -6.58 13.03 -5.21
N LEU A 413 -7.55 12.18 -5.52
CA LEU A 413 -8.67 12.53 -6.41
C LEU A 413 -9.89 13.07 -5.65
N TYR A 414 -9.95 12.87 -4.35
CA TYR A 414 -10.96 13.40 -3.44
C TYR A 414 -12.39 13.34 -4.01
N TRP A 415 -13.11 14.46 -4.00
CA TRP A 415 -14.51 14.57 -4.48
C TRP A 415 -14.61 14.87 -5.97
N HIS A 416 -13.58 14.56 -6.79
CA HIS A 416 -13.72 14.73 -8.24
C HIS A 416 -14.85 13.83 -8.76
N PRO A 417 -15.91 14.36 -9.39
CA PRO A 417 -17.15 13.61 -9.67
C PRO A 417 -16.93 12.35 -10.49
N GLN A 418 -15.97 12.40 -11.42
CA GLN A 418 -15.64 11.25 -12.29
C GLN A 418 -15.14 10.04 -11.53
N PHE A 419 -14.43 10.24 -10.41
CA PHE A 419 -13.78 9.18 -9.65
C PHE A 419 -14.54 8.78 -8.38
N ILE A 420 -15.72 9.33 -8.13
CA ILE A 420 -16.61 8.86 -7.06
C ILE A 420 -17.32 7.61 -7.56
N ILE A 421 -17.02 6.47 -6.95
CA ILE A 421 -17.55 5.16 -7.33
C ILE A 421 -18.71 4.66 -6.44
N GLY A 422 -19.01 5.35 -5.34
CA GLY A 422 -20.14 5.00 -4.48
C GLY A 422 -20.24 5.83 -3.21
N ASP A 423 -21.15 5.40 -2.31
CA ASP A 423 -21.46 6.05 -1.05
C ASP A 423 -21.74 4.98 0.03
N LEU A 424 -20.80 4.79 0.96
CA LEU A 424 -20.91 3.80 2.01
C LEU A 424 -21.88 4.17 3.15
N LEU A 425 -22.52 5.33 3.10
CA LEU A 425 -23.70 5.60 3.95
C LEU A 425 -24.96 4.88 3.44
N LYS A 426 -24.95 4.44 2.16
CA LYS A 426 -26.14 3.89 1.47
C LYS A 426 -25.93 2.46 0.96
N GLN A 427 -24.67 2.04 0.80
CA GLN A 427 -24.29 0.78 0.16
C GLN A 427 -23.32 0.02 1.06
N SER A 428 -23.37 -1.31 1.02
CA SER A 428 -22.29 -2.15 1.55
C SER A 428 -21.01 -1.98 0.70
N ILE A 429 -19.87 -2.40 1.25
CA ILE A 429 -18.60 -2.40 0.52
C ILE A 429 -18.73 -3.21 -0.78
N ARG A 430 -19.37 -4.39 -0.72
CA ARG A 430 -19.55 -5.26 -1.88
C ARG A 430 -20.46 -4.65 -2.95
N GLU A 431 -21.57 -4.04 -2.56
CA GLU A 431 -22.47 -3.34 -3.48
C GLU A 431 -21.78 -2.16 -4.14
N MET A 432 -21.07 -1.35 -3.37
CA MET A 432 -20.29 -0.21 -3.88
C MET A 432 -19.22 -0.67 -4.85
N TRP A 433 -18.42 -1.66 -4.45
CA TRP A 433 -17.32 -2.18 -5.26
C TRP A 433 -17.79 -2.78 -6.59
N ASN A 434 -18.91 -3.48 -6.59
CA ASN A 434 -19.48 -4.09 -7.78
C ASN A 434 -20.60 -3.24 -8.44
N SER A 435 -20.70 -1.95 -8.07
CA SER A 435 -21.64 -1.03 -8.70
C SER A 435 -21.31 -0.78 -10.16
N GLU A 436 -22.32 -0.41 -10.94
CA GLU A 436 -22.15 -0.02 -12.35
C GLU A 436 -21.10 1.10 -12.49
N LYS A 437 -21.10 2.09 -11.58
CA LYS A 437 -20.15 3.20 -11.58
C LYS A 437 -18.70 2.72 -11.35
N ALA A 438 -18.46 1.81 -10.43
CA ALA A 438 -17.12 1.25 -10.18
C ALA A 438 -16.66 0.38 -11.35
N LEU A 439 -17.56 -0.43 -11.90
CA LEU A 439 -17.27 -1.31 -13.03
C LEU A 439 -17.07 -0.54 -14.33
N SER A 440 -17.87 0.50 -14.61
CA SER A 440 -17.69 1.36 -15.79
C SER A 440 -16.36 2.10 -15.74
N LEU A 441 -15.94 2.61 -14.59
CA LEU A 441 -14.63 3.26 -14.46
C LEU A 441 -13.46 2.28 -14.71
N TYR A 442 -13.60 0.99 -14.38
CA TYR A 442 -12.62 -0.04 -14.70
C TYR A 442 -12.68 -0.48 -16.17
N ARG A 443 -13.89 -0.69 -16.69
CA ARG A 443 -14.18 -1.12 -18.08
C ARG A 443 -14.56 0.03 -18.99
N PHE A 444 -14.06 1.18 -18.68
CA PHE A 444 -14.29 2.41 -19.37
C PHE A 444 -14.41 2.26 -20.91
N SER A 445 -15.47 2.81 -21.49
CA SER A 445 -15.73 2.70 -22.92
C SER A 445 -15.09 3.85 -23.69
N ARG A 446 -14.61 3.56 -24.91
CA ARG A 446 -14.14 4.62 -25.83
C ARG A 446 -15.22 5.64 -26.14
N ASP A 447 -16.50 5.22 -26.15
CA ASP A 447 -17.61 6.10 -26.48
C ASP A 447 -17.82 7.19 -25.43
N GLU A 448 -17.38 6.95 -24.20
CA GLU A 448 -17.40 7.92 -23.08
C GLU A 448 -16.32 9.00 -23.20
N LEU A 449 -15.34 8.80 -24.10
CA LEU A 449 -14.25 9.74 -24.31
C LEU A 449 -14.65 10.86 -25.25
N ARG A 450 -14.16 12.07 -24.93
CA ARG A 450 -14.32 13.22 -25.84
C ARG A 450 -13.46 13.04 -27.08
N GLU A 451 -13.87 13.69 -28.17
CA GLU A 451 -13.16 13.63 -29.47
C GLU A 451 -11.71 14.13 -29.40
N GLN A 452 -11.41 15.02 -28.46
CA GLN A 452 -10.07 15.58 -28.27
C GLN A 452 -9.10 14.59 -27.60
N SER A 453 -9.61 13.54 -26.99
CA SER A 453 -8.77 12.53 -26.33
C SER A 453 -8.13 11.60 -27.35
N ALA A 454 -6.79 11.53 -27.35
CA ALA A 454 -6.08 10.57 -28.20
C ALA A 454 -6.39 9.10 -27.84
N CYS A 455 -6.95 8.84 -26.65
CA CYS A 455 -7.42 7.51 -26.26
C CYS A 455 -8.64 7.05 -27.09
N LYS A 456 -9.42 7.98 -27.63
CA LYS A 456 -10.63 7.70 -28.45
C LYS A 456 -10.33 6.80 -29.65
N ILE A 457 -9.20 7.01 -30.30
CA ILE A 457 -8.78 6.29 -31.53
C ILE A 457 -7.61 5.31 -31.29
N CYS A 458 -7.21 5.11 -30.03
CA CYS A 458 -6.03 4.29 -29.69
C CYS A 458 -6.33 2.79 -29.88
N SER A 459 -5.50 2.06 -30.65
CA SER A 459 -5.63 0.62 -30.84
C SER A 459 -5.36 -0.19 -29.56
N ASP A 460 -4.50 0.33 -28.67
CA ASP A 460 -4.12 -0.32 -27.41
C ASP A 460 -5.01 0.06 -26.21
N PHE A 461 -6.10 0.80 -26.44
CA PHE A 461 -6.94 1.35 -25.38
C PHE A 461 -7.40 0.31 -24.35
N ASP A 462 -8.01 -0.78 -24.83
CA ASP A 462 -8.55 -1.82 -23.94
C ASP A 462 -7.45 -2.48 -23.09
N ARG A 463 -6.34 -2.83 -23.72
CA ARG A 463 -5.19 -3.41 -23.01
C ARG A 463 -4.61 -2.44 -21.99
N CYS A 464 -4.46 -1.17 -22.36
CA CYS A 464 -3.92 -0.14 -21.48
C CYS A 464 -4.77 0.06 -20.22
N HIS A 465 -6.09 0.23 -20.39
CA HIS A 465 -6.98 0.54 -19.27
C HIS A 465 -7.29 -0.67 -18.40
N ARG A 466 -7.38 -1.87 -18.97
CA ARG A 466 -7.76 -3.09 -18.22
C ARG A 466 -6.60 -3.75 -17.47
N HIS A 467 -5.36 -3.64 -17.99
CA HIS A 467 -4.23 -4.38 -17.42
C HIS A 467 -3.30 -3.52 -16.57
N GLN A 468 -3.02 -2.29 -16.98
CA GLN A 468 -2.07 -1.42 -16.26
C GLN A 468 -2.73 -0.23 -15.58
N GLY A 469 -3.92 0.15 -16.06
CA GLY A 469 -4.59 1.36 -15.61
C GLY A 469 -3.87 2.65 -16.04
N VAL A 470 -4.49 3.77 -15.72
CA VAL A 470 -3.98 5.12 -15.96
C VAL A 470 -3.81 5.80 -14.61
N CYS A 471 -2.73 6.51 -14.39
CA CYS A 471 -2.60 7.35 -13.22
C CYS A 471 -3.40 8.64 -13.40
N TRP A 472 -4.65 8.62 -12.98
CA TRP A 472 -5.57 9.76 -13.12
C TRP A 472 -5.05 11.03 -12.44
N LYS A 473 -4.36 10.91 -11.31
CA LYS A 473 -3.63 12.01 -10.68
C LYS A 473 -2.69 12.71 -11.65
N GLN A 474 -1.88 11.94 -12.37
CA GLN A 474 -0.93 12.48 -13.34
C GLN A 474 -1.64 13.16 -14.51
N VAL A 475 -2.76 12.61 -14.97
CA VAL A 475 -3.59 13.20 -16.03
C VAL A 475 -4.14 14.56 -15.57
N LEU A 476 -4.77 14.60 -14.38
CA LEU A 476 -5.32 15.87 -13.87
C LEU A 476 -4.23 16.91 -13.63
N TYR A 477 -3.06 16.50 -13.17
CA TYR A 477 -1.93 17.41 -12.96
C TYR A 477 -1.39 17.98 -14.27
N ALA A 478 -1.31 17.15 -15.30
CA ALA A 478 -0.77 17.56 -16.60
C ALA A 478 -1.74 18.42 -17.43
N TYR A 479 -3.04 18.16 -17.35
CA TYR A 479 -4.03 18.67 -18.29
C TYR A 479 -5.21 19.44 -17.66
N GLY A 480 -5.31 19.46 -16.33
CA GLY A 480 -6.45 20.05 -15.60
C GLY A 480 -7.60 19.06 -15.36
N GLU A 481 -8.48 19.43 -14.41
CA GLU A 481 -9.57 18.56 -13.95
C GLU A 481 -10.60 18.25 -15.07
N GLU A 482 -10.80 19.18 -15.99
CA GLU A 482 -11.73 19.07 -17.12
C GLU A 482 -11.22 18.08 -18.21
N ASN A 483 -9.92 17.80 -18.24
CA ASN A 483 -9.27 16.93 -19.23
C ASN A 483 -8.91 15.55 -18.64
N TRP A 484 -9.74 15.07 -17.72
CA TRP A 484 -9.56 13.79 -17.03
C TRP A 484 -9.47 12.57 -17.96
N ASP A 485 -10.05 12.64 -19.16
CA ASP A 485 -10.07 11.59 -20.18
C ASP A 485 -8.86 11.61 -21.14
N TYR A 486 -7.89 12.50 -20.90
CA TYR A 486 -6.67 12.53 -21.68
C TYR A 486 -5.77 11.32 -21.36
N PRO A 487 -4.87 10.94 -22.27
CA PRO A 487 -3.91 9.86 -22.01
C PRO A 487 -3.01 10.22 -20.79
N ASP A 488 -2.54 9.17 -20.11
CA ASP A 488 -1.44 9.33 -19.16
C ASP A 488 -0.30 10.13 -19.82
N PRO A 489 0.27 11.16 -19.18
CA PRO A 489 1.27 12.01 -19.81
C PRO A 489 2.54 11.26 -20.26
N ARG A 490 2.78 10.05 -19.73
CA ARG A 490 3.84 9.15 -20.19
C ARG A 490 3.49 8.40 -21.49
N CYS A 491 2.23 8.41 -21.90
CA CYS A 491 1.78 7.73 -23.11
C CYS A 491 2.43 8.36 -24.37
N PRO A 492 2.89 7.55 -25.35
CA PRO A 492 3.40 8.07 -26.63
C PRO A 492 2.42 8.96 -27.40
N LEU A 493 1.11 8.78 -27.18
CA LEU A 493 0.04 9.55 -27.82
C LEU A 493 -0.38 10.76 -26.98
N ALA A 494 0.17 10.95 -25.79
CA ALA A 494 -0.19 12.04 -24.91
C ALA A 494 0.21 13.39 -25.50
N PRO A 495 -0.70 14.39 -25.51
CA PRO A 495 -0.36 15.75 -25.91
C PRO A 495 0.68 16.35 -24.97
N ARG A 496 1.33 17.43 -25.41
CA ARG A 496 2.24 18.18 -24.53
C ARG A 496 1.41 18.85 -23.43
N PRO A 497 1.78 18.66 -22.13
CA PRO A 497 1.17 19.41 -21.04
C PRO A 497 1.32 20.92 -21.23
N GLY A 498 0.28 21.67 -20.92
CA GLY A 498 0.30 23.14 -21.00
C GLY A 498 1.16 23.81 -19.92
N ASN A 499 1.28 23.14 -18.77
CA ASN A 499 2.01 23.61 -17.60
C ASN A 499 3.33 22.85 -17.40
N GLU A 500 4.27 23.47 -16.65
CA GLU A 500 5.43 22.74 -16.16
C GLU A 500 4.98 21.60 -15.24
N PHE A 501 5.42 20.41 -15.55
CA PHE A 501 4.96 19.20 -14.91
C PHE A 501 6.15 18.25 -14.69
N TRP A 502 6.11 17.51 -13.58
CA TRP A 502 7.13 16.57 -13.18
C TRP A 502 6.55 15.16 -13.26
N ILE A 503 7.22 14.31 -14.02
CA ILE A 503 6.80 12.94 -14.25
C ILE A 503 7.55 12.00 -13.29
N GLU A 504 6.85 11.02 -12.75
CA GLU A 504 7.42 9.93 -11.97
C GLU A 504 7.95 8.82 -12.87
#